data_fdc367ccf8692cc2739f54c8c861a166
#
_entry.id   fdc367ccf8692cc2739f54c8c861a166
#
_cell.length_a   1.000
_cell.length_b   1.000
_cell.length_c   1.000
_cell.angle_alpha   90.00
_cell.angle_beta   90.00
_cell.angle_gamma   90.00
#
_symmetry.space_group_name_H-M   'P 1'
#
loop_
_entity.id
_entity.type
_entity.pdbx_description
1 polymer ?
#
loop_
_entity_poly.entity_id
_entity_poly.type
_entity_poly.pdbx_seq_one_letter_code
_entity_poly.pdbx_strand_id
1 'polypeptide(L)'
;MTCSVIPTLTEAASPVAMAAAPDHRRSVPRRFLRPPKPWNPTVGLFLCGYLLAGLTIWGWFVGGWPLPLLVATGFLALHLQGTVIHDACHRAAHPHRFWNAFMGHGAAMLLGFSYPVFTRVHLEHHAHVNDPEKDPDHTVSTFGPLWLIAPRFFYHEYFFFRRRLWRRYELLEWGIARGLFVVIVVTAAQQGFLPFVFNCWFAPALLVGVTLGLFFDYLPHRPFNERNRWRNARIYPGKTMNWLIMGQNYHLVHHLWPSIPWFHYKPAYEAVKPLLDVKGSPQRLGIYESCDDLLNFLYDVFLGIRSHRRSRSRLRNLVRIVPSRWACRQLLHVLHRTAVTPLPRRS
;
A
#
# COMPACT_ATOMS: atom_id res chain seq x y z
N MET A 1 66.00 -13.99 41.38
CA MET A 1 64.89 -13.00 41.25
C MET A 1 64.99 -12.44 39.83
N THR A 2 64.29 -13.04 38.91
CA THR A 2 64.28 -12.65 37.46
C THR A 2 62.96 -12.01 37.16
N CYS A 3 63.04 -10.73 36.85
CA CYS A 3 61.89 -9.90 36.43
C CYS A 3 61.63 -10.14 34.92
N SER A 4 60.50 -10.73 34.54
CA SER A 4 60.12 -10.91 33.14
C SER A 4 59.35 -9.70 32.68
N VAL A 5 59.84 -9.07 31.62
CA VAL A 5 59.28 -7.93 30.92
C VAL A 5 58.18 -8.43 29.94
N ILE A 6 56.94 -7.94 30.09
CA ILE A 6 55.85 -8.16 29.17
C ILE A 6 55.95 -7.13 28.04
N PRO A 7 55.97 -7.51 26.76
CA PRO A 7 55.87 -6.52 25.66
C PRO A 7 54.43 -6.08 25.44
N THR A 8 54.17 -4.81 25.52
CA THR A 8 52.94 -4.17 25.12
C THR A 8 52.90 -4.02 23.59
N LEU A 9 52.06 -4.81 22.94
CA LEU A 9 51.66 -4.65 21.53
C LEU A 9 50.48 -3.69 21.48
N THR A 10 50.76 -2.43 21.26
CA THR A 10 49.77 -1.46 20.77
C THR A 10 49.81 -1.46 19.25
N GLU A 11 49.06 -2.33 18.61
CA GLU A 11 48.77 -2.23 17.20
C GLU A 11 47.53 -1.34 17.04
N ALA A 12 47.77 -0.07 16.66
CA ALA A 12 46.72 0.87 16.31
C ALA A 12 46.07 0.40 15.01
N ALA A 13 44.89 -0.19 15.11
CA ALA A 13 44.02 -0.48 13.95
C ALA A 13 43.71 0.87 13.25
N SER A 14 44.24 1.04 12.07
CA SER A 14 43.93 2.13 11.15
C SER A 14 42.41 2.20 10.92
N PRO A 15 41.74 3.35 11.00
CA PRO A 15 40.32 3.44 10.71
C PRO A 15 40.11 3.18 9.22
N VAL A 16 39.64 1.98 8.91
CA VAL A 16 39.08 1.68 7.60
C VAL A 16 37.97 2.69 7.38
N ALA A 17 38.23 3.67 6.51
CA ALA A 17 37.23 4.64 6.08
C ALA A 17 36.01 3.87 5.59
N MET A 18 34.92 3.89 6.38
CA MET A 18 33.63 3.40 5.95
C MET A 18 33.24 4.23 4.73
N ALA A 19 33.44 3.66 3.54
CA ALA A 19 32.97 4.25 2.30
C ALA A 19 31.49 4.55 2.49
N ALA A 20 31.11 5.83 2.42
CA ALA A 20 29.73 6.28 2.55
C ALA A 20 28.86 5.40 1.65
N ALA A 21 27.84 4.74 2.24
CA ALA A 21 26.97 3.86 1.50
C ALA A 21 26.47 4.60 0.25
N PRO A 22 26.61 4.03 -0.96
CA PRO A 22 26.30 4.75 -2.19
C PRO A 22 24.85 5.27 -2.11
N ASP A 23 24.69 6.56 -2.35
CA ASP A 23 23.39 7.23 -2.33
C ASP A 23 22.43 6.48 -3.27
N HIS A 24 21.48 5.72 -2.69
CA HIS A 24 20.55 4.88 -3.43
C HIS A 24 19.73 5.70 -4.46
N ARG A 25 19.58 7.03 -4.25
CA ARG A 25 18.90 7.92 -5.19
C ARG A 25 19.64 7.99 -6.53
N ARG A 26 20.95 7.75 -6.53
CA ARG A 26 21.77 7.74 -7.75
C ARG A 26 21.71 6.42 -8.51
N SER A 27 21.13 5.37 -7.93
CA SER A 27 21.07 4.05 -8.54
C SER A 27 19.91 3.86 -9.54
N VAL A 28 18.93 4.78 -9.57
CA VAL A 28 17.87 4.80 -10.59
C VAL A 28 18.16 5.86 -11.65
N PRO A 29 17.87 5.61 -12.94
CA PRO A 29 18.05 6.60 -14.00
C PRO A 29 17.30 7.90 -13.71
N ARG A 30 18.01 9.04 -13.82
CA ARG A 30 17.48 10.38 -13.49
C ARG A 30 16.17 10.73 -14.21
N ARG A 31 15.90 10.13 -15.38
CA ARG A 31 14.65 10.36 -16.13
C ARG A 31 13.40 10.01 -15.31
N PHE A 32 13.47 9.03 -14.42
CA PHE A 32 12.34 8.61 -13.57
C PHE A 32 12.12 9.54 -12.37
N LEU A 33 13.13 10.28 -11.95
CA LEU A 33 13.06 11.23 -10.82
C LEU A 33 12.62 12.64 -11.25
N ARG A 34 12.40 12.86 -12.55
CA ARG A 34 11.87 14.14 -13.05
C ARG A 34 10.40 14.27 -12.66
N PRO A 35 9.94 15.49 -12.36
CA PRO A 35 8.50 15.74 -12.19
C PRO A 35 7.71 15.23 -13.39
N PRO A 36 6.49 14.71 -13.20
CA PRO A 36 5.64 14.26 -14.29
C PRO A 36 5.29 15.43 -15.22
N LYS A 37 4.84 15.13 -16.44
CA LYS A 37 4.25 16.15 -17.33
C LYS A 37 2.92 16.65 -16.73
N PRO A 38 2.46 17.88 -17.07
CA PRO A 38 1.15 18.37 -16.61
C PRO A 38 0.00 17.43 -16.95
N TRP A 39 -0.05 16.92 -18.17
CA TRP A 39 -0.96 15.87 -18.60
C TRP A 39 -0.26 14.52 -18.51
N ASN A 40 -0.72 13.68 -17.60
CA ASN A 40 -0.12 12.39 -17.29
C ASN A 40 -1.20 11.38 -16.82
N PRO A 41 -0.89 10.08 -16.73
CA PRO A 41 -1.86 9.06 -16.33
C PRO A 41 -2.55 9.33 -14.98
N THR A 42 -1.87 9.92 -13.98
CA THR A 42 -2.49 10.21 -12.67
C THR A 42 -3.57 11.29 -12.80
N VAL A 43 -3.39 12.30 -13.66
CA VAL A 43 -4.44 13.28 -14.00
C VAL A 43 -5.62 12.58 -14.68
N GLY A 44 -5.34 11.64 -15.59
CA GLY A 44 -6.38 10.80 -16.20
C GLY A 44 -7.19 10.01 -15.17
N LEU A 45 -6.51 9.35 -14.20
CA LEU A 45 -7.19 8.64 -13.10
C LEU A 45 -8.07 9.57 -12.26
N PHE A 46 -7.58 10.77 -11.93
CA PHE A 46 -8.35 11.78 -11.20
C PHE A 46 -9.64 12.13 -11.90
N LEU A 47 -9.55 12.51 -13.18
CA LEU A 47 -10.73 12.89 -13.98
C LEU A 47 -11.69 11.73 -14.21
N CYS A 48 -11.18 10.52 -14.52
CA CYS A 48 -12.00 9.33 -14.69
C CYS A 48 -12.73 8.96 -13.40
N GLY A 49 -12.08 9.06 -12.24
CA GLY A 49 -12.72 8.79 -10.95
C GLY A 49 -13.86 9.76 -10.66
N TYR A 50 -13.69 11.05 -10.93
CA TYR A 50 -14.77 12.03 -10.79
C TYR A 50 -15.91 11.83 -11.80
N LEU A 51 -15.58 11.46 -13.04
CA LEU A 51 -16.58 11.11 -14.05
C LEU A 51 -17.40 9.89 -13.59
N LEU A 52 -16.75 8.83 -13.11
CA LEU A 52 -17.44 7.64 -12.61
C LEU A 52 -18.31 7.96 -11.38
N ALA A 53 -17.83 8.80 -10.46
CA ALA A 53 -18.64 9.27 -9.34
C ALA A 53 -19.89 10.04 -9.83
N GLY A 54 -19.74 10.95 -10.78
CA GLY A 54 -20.86 11.65 -11.41
C GLY A 54 -21.85 10.71 -12.13
N LEU A 55 -21.32 9.71 -12.84
CA LEU A 55 -22.15 8.67 -13.47
C LEU A 55 -22.90 7.81 -12.44
N THR A 56 -22.27 7.51 -11.29
CA THR A 56 -22.93 6.78 -10.19
C THR A 56 -24.09 7.60 -9.61
N ILE A 57 -23.90 8.91 -9.41
CA ILE A 57 -24.95 9.83 -8.97
C ILE A 57 -26.10 9.88 -10.01
N TRP A 58 -25.77 10.07 -11.27
CA TRP A 58 -26.75 10.08 -12.35
C TRP A 58 -27.50 8.74 -12.45
N GLY A 59 -26.79 7.63 -12.37
CA GLY A 59 -27.35 6.28 -12.40
C GLY A 59 -28.39 6.03 -11.30
N TRP A 60 -28.12 6.56 -10.09
CA TRP A 60 -29.05 6.47 -8.96
C TRP A 60 -30.30 7.35 -9.14
N PHE A 61 -30.13 8.61 -9.44
CA PHE A 61 -31.25 9.58 -9.42
C PHE A 61 -32.04 9.65 -10.73
N VAL A 62 -31.42 9.31 -11.87
CA VAL A 62 -32.00 9.51 -13.21
C VAL A 62 -32.04 8.18 -13.99
N GLY A 63 -30.92 7.44 -14.00
CA GLY A 63 -30.75 6.29 -14.86
C GLY A 63 -31.42 5.00 -14.35
N GLY A 64 -31.90 4.93 -13.11
CA GLY A 64 -32.53 3.75 -12.52
C GLY A 64 -31.61 2.51 -12.53
N TRP A 65 -30.31 2.71 -12.36
CA TRP A 65 -29.34 1.62 -12.47
C TRP A 65 -29.52 0.57 -11.35
N PRO A 66 -29.30 -0.73 -11.65
CA PRO A 66 -29.35 -1.77 -10.64
C PRO A 66 -28.21 -1.60 -9.63
N LEU A 67 -28.46 -1.98 -8.37
CA LEU A 67 -27.53 -1.81 -7.25
C LEU A 67 -26.10 -2.34 -7.53
N PRO A 68 -25.91 -3.54 -8.14
CA PRO A 68 -24.56 -4.02 -8.43
C PRO A 68 -23.76 -3.07 -9.34
N LEU A 69 -24.42 -2.44 -10.32
CA LEU A 69 -23.76 -1.48 -11.22
C LEU A 69 -23.38 -0.19 -10.50
N LEU A 70 -24.24 0.31 -9.62
CA LEU A 70 -23.96 1.48 -8.78
C LEU A 70 -22.77 1.23 -7.83
N VAL A 71 -22.75 0.08 -7.16
CA VAL A 71 -21.64 -0.31 -6.29
C VAL A 71 -20.34 -0.48 -7.09
N ALA A 72 -20.41 -1.09 -8.28
CA ALA A 72 -19.23 -1.30 -9.13
C ALA A 72 -18.64 0.04 -9.65
N THR A 73 -19.50 0.95 -10.12
CA THR A 73 -19.04 2.26 -10.60
C THR A 73 -18.50 3.12 -9.46
N GLY A 74 -19.15 3.12 -8.29
CA GLY A 74 -18.66 3.76 -7.07
C GLY A 74 -17.33 3.17 -6.62
N PHE A 75 -17.20 1.84 -6.62
CA PHE A 75 -15.92 1.17 -6.32
C PHE A 75 -14.80 1.61 -7.26
N LEU A 76 -15.04 1.58 -8.57
CA LEU A 76 -14.04 2.00 -9.55
C LEU A 76 -13.65 3.48 -9.37
N ALA A 77 -14.64 4.36 -9.16
CA ALA A 77 -14.39 5.77 -8.88
C ALA A 77 -13.41 5.96 -7.72
N LEU A 78 -13.67 5.32 -6.59
CA LEU A 78 -12.86 5.42 -5.39
C LEU A 78 -11.51 4.71 -5.53
N HIS A 79 -11.47 3.55 -6.19
CA HIS A 79 -10.24 2.78 -6.40
C HIS A 79 -9.19 3.59 -7.18
N LEU A 80 -9.61 4.29 -8.25
CA LEU A 80 -8.72 5.18 -8.99
C LEU A 80 -8.16 6.31 -8.10
N GLN A 81 -8.97 6.85 -7.18
CA GLN A 81 -8.53 7.92 -6.29
C GLN A 81 -7.52 7.46 -5.23
N GLY A 82 -7.47 6.17 -4.89
CA GLY A 82 -6.43 5.59 -4.03
C GLY A 82 -5.02 5.82 -4.59
N THR A 83 -4.84 5.64 -5.89
CA THR A 83 -3.55 5.93 -6.54
C THR A 83 -3.29 7.44 -6.69
N VAL A 84 -4.32 8.23 -6.94
CA VAL A 84 -4.17 9.69 -7.05
C VAL A 84 -3.72 10.32 -5.73
N ILE A 85 -4.34 9.97 -4.60
CA ILE A 85 -3.96 10.50 -3.28
C ILE A 85 -2.53 10.08 -2.92
N HIS A 86 -2.15 8.85 -3.27
CA HIS A 86 -0.82 8.30 -3.03
C HIS A 86 0.26 9.03 -3.84
N ASP A 87 0.10 9.21 -5.14
CA ASP A 87 1.03 10.01 -5.96
C ASP A 87 1.10 11.47 -5.49
N ALA A 88 -0.06 12.06 -5.15
CA ALA A 88 -0.13 13.44 -4.68
C ALA A 88 0.64 13.66 -3.36
N CYS A 89 0.57 12.70 -2.43
CA CYS A 89 1.31 12.71 -1.16
C CYS A 89 2.83 12.80 -1.39
N HIS A 90 3.34 12.15 -2.43
CA HIS A 90 4.75 12.17 -2.82
C HIS A 90 5.12 13.26 -3.84
N ARG A 91 4.18 14.16 -4.16
CA ARG A 91 4.33 15.21 -5.20
C ARG A 91 4.60 14.62 -6.60
N ALA A 92 4.11 13.43 -6.86
CA ALA A 92 4.25 12.71 -8.10
C ALA A 92 3.01 12.77 -9.02
N ALA A 93 1.89 13.36 -8.55
CA ALA A 93 0.66 13.48 -9.34
C ALA A 93 0.72 14.59 -10.39
N HIS A 94 1.33 15.75 -10.05
CA HIS A 94 1.40 16.90 -10.97
C HIS A 94 2.65 17.75 -10.68
N PRO A 95 3.31 18.36 -11.72
CA PRO A 95 4.52 19.16 -11.52
C PRO A 95 4.26 20.47 -10.77
N HIS A 96 3.09 21.08 -10.95
CA HIS A 96 2.70 22.31 -10.26
C HIS A 96 2.10 21.97 -8.88
N ARG A 97 2.62 22.59 -7.81
CA ARG A 97 2.26 22.28 -6.42
C ARG A 97 0.76 22.46 -6.11
N PHE A 98 0.16 23.52 -6.65
CA PHE A 98 -1.28 23.77 -6.46
C PHE A 98 -2.12 22.63 -7.03
N TRP A 99 -1.90 22.23 -8.29
CA TRP A 99 -2.66 21.16 -8.92
C TRP A 99 -2.41 19.80 -8.27
N ASN A 100 -1.17 19.55 -7.82
CA ASN A 100 -0.87 18.34 -7.06
C ASN A 100 -1.66 18.31 -5.73
N ALA A 101 -1.71 19.42 -4.98
CA ALA A 101 -2.50 19.51 -3.75
C ALA A 101 -4.01 19.42 -4.05
N PHE A 102 -4.50 20.10 -5.07
CA PHE A 102 -5.90 20.03 -5.51
C PHE A 102 -6.33 18.60 -5.79
N MET A 103 -5.53 17.84 -6.54
CA MET A 103 -5.80 16.42 -6.82
C MET A 103 -5.75 15.57 -5.54
N GLY A 104 -4.79 15.84 -4.64
CA GLY A 104 -4.68 15.15 -3.36
C GLY A 104 -5.91 15.38 -2.47
N HIS A 105 -6.37 16.62 -2.31
CA HIS A 105 -7.58 16.96 -1.56
C HIS A 105 -8.85 16.39 -2.21
N GLY A 106 -8.97 16.51 -3.53
CA GLY A 106 -10.10 15.96 -4.27
C GLY A 106 -10.19 14.44 -4.09
N ALA A 107 -9.08 13.72 -4.28
CA ALA A 107 -9.04 12.28 -4.09
C ALA A 107 -9.36 11.88 -2.64
N ALA A 108 -8.80 12.58 -1.66
CA ALA A 108 -9.08 12.37 -0.25
C ALA A 108 -10.56 12.54 0.09
N MET A 109 -11.20 13.57 -0.48
CA MET A 109 -12.62 13.88 -0.27
C MET A 109 -13.52 12.75 -0.78
N LEU A 110 -13.27 12.23 -1.98
CA LEU A 110 -14.03 11.09 -2.49
C LEU A 110 -13.81 9.83 -1.66
N LEU A 111 -12.57 9.57 -1.20
CA LEU A 111 -12.24 8.42 -0.36
C LEU A 111 -12.76 8.54 1.08
N GLY A 112 -13.25 9.72 1.50
CA GLY A 112 -13.66 9.98 2.88
C GLY A 112 -12.48 10.19 3.85
N PHE A 113 -11.29 10.49 3.34
CA PHE A 113 -10.11 10.83 4.12
C PHE A 113 -9.88 12.33 4.24
N SER A 114 -8.99 12.73 5.16
CA SER A 114 -8.38 14.04 5.17
C SER A 114 -6.99 13.95 4.52
N TYR A 115 -6.72 14.77 3.50
CA TYR A 115 -5.46 14.71 2.77
C TYR A 115 -4.21 14.94 3.65
N PRO A 116 -4.18 15.92 4.59
CA PRO A 116 -3.06 16.06 5.51
C PRO A 116 -2.88 14.85 6.43
N VAL A 117 -3.96 14.20 6.90
CA VAL A 117 -3.85 12.96 7.70
C VAL A 117 -3.17 11.88 6.86
N PHE A 118 -3.70 11.60 5.67
CA PHE A 118 -3.12 10.61 4.77
C PHE A 118 -1.63 10.88 4.50
N THR A 119 -1.30 12.13 4.12
CA THR A 119 0.07 12.51 3.77
C THR A 119 1.03 12.33 4.94
N ARG A 120 0.66 12.79 6.16
CA ARG A 120 1.53 12.69 7.33
C ARG A 120 1.75 11.27 7.77
N VAL A 121 0.67 10.50 7.82
CA VAL A 121 0.70 9.10 8.27
C VAL A 121 1.48 8.23 7.27
N HIS A 122 1.26 8.43 5.96
CA HIS A 122 1.98 7.70 4.93
C HIS A 122 3.49 8.04 4.88
N LEU A 123 3.87 9.28 5.15
CA LEU A 123 5.29 9.65 5.28
C LEU A 123 5.93 9.03 6.55
N GLU A 124 5.19 8.87 7.65
CA GLU A 124 5.66 8.14 8.83
C GLU A 124 5.85 6.65 8.52
N HIS A 125 4.93 6.04 7.75
CA HIS A 125 5.11 4.69 7.25
C HIS A 125 6.42 4.55 6.47
N HIS A 126 6.71 5.43 5.49
CA HIS A 126 7.98 5.42 4.75
C HIS A 126 9.23 5.59 5.62
N ALA A 127 9.12 6.38 6.68
CA ALA A 127 10.23 6.60 7.61
C ALA A 127 10.48 5.39 8.53
N HIS A 128 9.46 4.58 8.79
CA HIS A 128 9.49 3.55 9.83
C HIS A 128 8.96 2.18 9.37
N VAL A 129 9.06 1.87 8.09
CA VAL A 129 8.50 0.63 7.48
C VAL A 129 8.72 -0.61 8.35
N ASN A 130 7.62 -1.33 8.61
CA ASN A 130 7.57 -2.55 9.42
C ASN A 130 8.00 -2.36 10.90
N ASP A 131 8.03 -1.14 11.41
CA ASP A 131 8.22 -0.90 12.86
C ASP A 131 6.89 -1.04 13.59
N PRO A 132 6.70 -2.01 14.53
CA PRO A 132 5.43 -2.24 15.19
C PRO A 132 4.93 -1.08 16.06
N GLU A 133 5.80 -0.13 16.44
CA GLU A 133 5.44 1.01 17.29
C GLU A 133 5.31 2.32 16.52
N LYS A 134 6.06 2.47 15.41
CA LYS A 134 6.20 3.74 14.69
C LYS A 134 5.55 3.73 13.31
N ASP A 135 5.34 2.55 12.72
CA ASP A 135 4.69 2.40 11.43
C ASP A 135 3.18 2.25 11.62
N PRO A 136 2.36 3.23 11.22
CA PRO A 136 0.91 3.15 11.34
C PRO A 136 0.31 2.03 10.50
N ASP A 137 0.87 1.75 9.32
CA ASP A 137 0.35 0.74 8.39
C ASP A 137 0.66 -0.68 8.90
N HIS A 138 1.74 -0.84 9.69
CA HIS A 138 1.95 -2.07 10.44
C HIS A 138 0.77 -2.41 11.33
N THR A 139 0.23 -1.44 12.07
CA THR A 139 -0.95 -1.65 12.93
C THR A 139 -2.19 -1.94 12.09
N VAL A 140 -2.46 -1.15 11.05
CA VAL A 140 -3.59 -1.36 10.13
C VAL A 140 -3.55 -2.76 9.54
N SER A 141 -2.41 -3.23 9.09
CA SER A 141 -2.26 -4.53 8.45
C SER A 141 -2.27 -5.70 9.43
N THR A 142 -1.77 -5.53 10.68
CA THR A 142 -1.53 -6.67 11.59
C THR A 142 -2.53 -6.81 12.73
N PHE A 143 -3.36 -5.81 13.00
CA PHE A 143 -4.31 -5.83 14.11
C PHE A 143 -5.63 -6.51 13.75
N GLY A 144 -5.64 -7.83 13.65
CA GLY A 144 -6.84 -8.64 13.44
C GLY A 144 -6.99 -9.19 12.01
N PRO A 145 -8.12 -9.85 11.69
CA PRO A 145 -8.32 -10.51 10.40
C PRO A 145 -8.40 -9.53 9.22
N LEU A 146 -7.90 -9.95 8.05
CA LEU A 146 -7.78 -9.06 6.88
C LEU A 146 -9.12 -8.59 6.34
N TRP A 147 -10.20 -9.34 6.49
CA TRP A 147 -11.53 -8.89 6.07
C TRP A 147 -12.05 -7.67 6.85
N LEU A 148 -11.44 -7.36 8.01
CA LEU A 148 -11.68 -6.15 8.79
C LEU A 148 -10.63 -5.04 8.55
N ILE A 149 -9.81 -5.12 7.49
CA ILE A 149 -8.73 -4.14 7.26
C ILE A 149 -9.29 -2.75 6.95
N ALA A 150 -10.41 -2.64 6.22
CA ALA A 150 -10.99 -1.34 5.85
C ALA A 150 -11.33 -0.46 7.05
N PRO A 151 -12.09 -0.89 8.08
CA PRO A 151 -12.37 -0.04 9.24
C PRO A 151 -11.12 0.29 10.06
N ARG A 152 -10.04 -0.47 9.95
CA ARG A 152 -8.79 -0.17 10.66
C ARG A 152 -8.07 1.08 10.15
N PHE A 153 -8.39 1.58 8.96
CA PHE A 153 -7.86 2.84 8.48
C PHE A 153 -8.24 4.06 9.35
N PHE A 154 -9.27 3.97 10.18
CA PHE A 154 -9.53 4.97 11.22
C PHE A 154 -8.39 5.13 12.23
N TYR A 155 -7.53 4.11 12.37
CA TYR A 155 -6.32 4.20 13.16
C TYR A 155 -5.37 5.31 12.66
N HIS A 156 -5.40 5.64 11.38
CA HIS A 156 -4.58 6.73 10.81
C HIS A 156 -4.91 8.08 11.45
N GLU A 157 -6.19 8.40 11.67
CA GLU A 157 -6.55 9.64 12.38
C GLU A 157 -6.11 9.60 13.84
N TYR A 158 -6.37 8.49 14.53
CA TYR A 158 -5.89 8.31 15.90
C TYR A 158 -4.37 8.48 15.99
N PHE A 159 -3.62 7.87 15.10
CA PHE A 159 -2.16 7.98 15.07
C PHE A 159 -1.69 9.41 14.78
N PHE A 160 -2.30 10.08 13.81
CA PHE A 160 -2.04 11.48 13.47
C PHE A 160 -2.17 12.40 14.69
N PHE A 161 -3.27 12.26 15.46
CA PHE A 161 -3.50 13.04 16.67
C PHE A 161 -2.58 12.61 17.82
N ARG A 162 -2.45 11.34 18.08
CA ARG A 162 -1.59 10.81 19.14
C ARG A 162 -0.12 11.22 18.98
N ARG A 163 0.39 11.19 17.76
CA ARG A 163 1.79 11.55 17.44
C ARG A 163 1.98 13.04 17.20
N ARG A 164 0.92 13.83 17.22
CA ARG A 164 0.95 15.28 16.94
C ARG A 164 1.61 15.63 15.62
N LEU A 165 1.26 14.91 14.54
CA LEU A 165 1.90 15.06 13.23
C LEU A 165 1.45 16.31 12.46
N TRP A 166 0.51 17.07 13.00
CA TRP A 166 -0.12 18.20 12.34
C TRP A 166 0.67 19.50 12.46
N ARG A 167 0.51 20.35 11.46
CA ARG A 167 0.70 21.80 11.53
C ARG A 167 -0.65 22.48 11.77
N ARG A 168 -0.65 23.72 12.29
CA ARG A 168 -1.91 24.43 12.61
C ARG A 168 -2.90 24.50 11.45
N TYR A 169 -2.42 24.79 10.24
CA TYR A 169 -3.28 24.85 9.06
C TYR A 169 -3.81 23.46 8.65
N GLU A 170 -3.07 22.38 8.87
CA GLU A 170 -3.51 21.02 8.57
C GLU A 170 -4.64 20.55 9.51
N LEU A 171 -4.68 21.08 10.74
CA LEU A 171 -5.85 20.88 11.62
C LEU A 171 -7.09 21.60 11.09
N LEU A 172 -6.93 22.81 10.55
CA LEU A 172 -8.04 23.51 9.90
C LEU A 172 -8.55 22.75 8.67
N GLU A 173 -7.65 22.27 7.82
CA GLU A 173 -7.99 21.45 6.64
C GLU A 173 -8.71 20.15 7.05
N TRP A 174 -8.24 19.49 8.10
CA TRP A 174 -8.91 18.33 8.66
C TRP A 174 -10.31 18.68 9.18
N GLY A 175 -10.44 19.75 9.95
CA GLY A 175 -11.73 20.22 10.49
C GLY A 175 -12.73 20.55 9.40
N ILE A 176 -12.30 21.24 8.34
CA ILE A 176 -13.14 21.55 7.16
C ILE A 176 -13.59 20.25 6.46
N ALA A 177 -12.67 19.32 6.20
CA ALA A 177 -12.99 18.06 5.55
C ALA A 177 -14.01 17.24 6.37
N ARG A 178 -13.83 17.14 7.69
CA ARG A 178 -14.75 16.41 8.58
C ARG A 178 -16.09 17.13 8.76
N GLY A 179 -16.06 18.46 8.89
CA GLY A 179 -17.29 19.27 8.96
C GLY A 179 -18.13 19.12 7.69
N LEU A 180 -17.50 19.20 6.52
CA LEU A 180 -18.20 19.00 5.24
C LEU A 180 -18.80 17.60 5.14
N PHE A 181 -18.05 16.58 5.56
CA PHE A 181 -18.55 15.21 5.59
C PHE A 181 -19.80 15.06 6.49
N VAL A 182 -19.76 15.63 7.70
CA VAL A 182 -20.91 15.65 8.64
C VAL A 182 -22.10 16.36 7.98
N VAL A 183 -21.89 17.51 7.36
CA VAL A 183 -22.96 18.27 6.67
C VAL A 183 -23.59 17.42 5.56
N ILE A 184 -22.77 16.74 4.73
CA ILE A 184 -23.28 15.85 3.66
C ILE A 184 -24.15 14.74 4.25
N VAL A 185 -23.68 14.04 5.28
CA VAL A 185 -24.41 12.91 5.90
C VAL A 185 -25.70 13.41 6.58
N VAL A 186 -25.64 14.49 7.32
CA VAL A 186 -26.83 15.07 8.00
C VAL A 186 -27.86 15.54 6.96
N THR A 187 -27.43 16.23 5.92
CA THR A 187 -28.34 16.66 4.84
C THR A 187 -28.96 15.46 4.13
N ALA A 188 -28.16 14.43 3.83
CA ALA A 188 -28.66 13.19 3.22
C ALA A 188 -29.69 12.49 4.13
N ALA A 189 -29.46 12.48 5.44
CA ALA A 189 -30.40 11.93 6.42
C ALA A 189 -31.74 12.71 6.41
N GLN A 190 -31.67 14.04 6.46
CA GLN A 190 -32.85 14.91 6.46
C GLN A 190 -33.67 14.80 5.17
N GLN A 191 -33.00 14.58 4.03
CA GLN A 191 -33.63 14.46 2.70
C GLN A 191 -34.01 13.00 2.33
N GLY A 192 -33.78 12.03 3.20
CA GLY A 192 -34.06 10.61 2.91
C GLY A 192 -33.05 9.94 1.96
N PHE A 193 -31.87 10.54 1.72
CA PHE A 193 -30.83 10.04 0.79
C PHE A 193 -29.79 9.13 1.44
N LEU A 194 -29.98 8.69 2.69
CA LEU A 194 -29.05 7.74 3.33
C LEU A 194 -28.84 6.45 2.51
N PRO A 195 -29.87 5.86 1.85
CA PRO A 195 -29.65 4.69 1.00
C PRO A 195 -28.69 4.98 -0.17
N PHE A 196 -28.75 6.18 -0.75
CA PHE A 196 -27.78 6.60 -1.77
C PHE A 196 -26.37 6.69 -1.20
N VAL A 197 -26.17 7.39 -0.07
CA VAL A 197 -24.86 7.50 0.59
C VAL A 197 -24.29 6.14 0.93
N PHE A 198 -25.12 5.24 1.46
CA PHE A 198 -24.70 3.89 1.82
C PHE A 198 -24.27 3.08 0.59
N ASN A 199 -25.12 3.00 -0.42
CA ASN A 199 -24.92 2.09 -1.56
C ASN A 199 -23.94 2.64 -2.60
N CYS A 200 -23.91 3.96 -2.82
CA CYS A 200 -23.12 4.57 -3.87
C CYS A 200 -21.76 5.10 -3.39
N TRP A 201 -21.57 5.21 -2.06
CA TRP A 201 -20.32 5.70 -1.50
C TRP A 201 -19.77 4.83 -0.39
N PHE A 202 -20.52 4.55 0.70
CA PHE A 202 -19.98 3.87 1.89
C PHE A 202 -19.63 2.40 1.63
N ALA A 203 -20.52 1.63 1.01
CA ALA A 203 -20.26 0.22 0.65
C ALA A 203 -19.10 0.11 -0.37
N PRO A 204 -19.06 0.90 -1.48
CA PRO A 204 -17.87 1.02 -2.31
C PRO A 204 -16.60 1.38 -1.55
N ALA A 205 -16.64 2.33 -0.60
CA ALA A 205 -15.50 2.75 0.19
C ALA A 205 -14.95 1.62 1.08
N LEU A 206 -15.82 0.80 1.67
CA LEU A 206 -15.41 -0.40 2.41
C LEU A 206 -14.69 -1.40 1.49
N LEU A 207 -15.23 -1.67 0.30
CA LEU A 207 -14.59 -2.57 -0.66
C LEU A 207 -13.24 -2.04 -1.14
N VAL A 208 -13.15 -0.75 -1.40
CA VAL A 208 -11.88 -0.08 -1.75
C VAL A 208 -10.91 -0.14 -0.57
N GLY A 209 -11.37 0.11 0.65
CA GLY A 209 -10.53 -0.01 1.85
C GLY A 209 -9.94 -1.41 2.02
N VAL A 210 -10.72 -2.48 1.75
CA VAL A 210 -10.18 -3.85 1.72
C VAL A 210 -9.16 -4.02 0.60
N THR A 211 -9.45 -3.51 -0.61
CA THR A 211 -8.56 -3.64 -1.77
C THR A 211 -7.24 -2.89 -1.56
N LEU A 212 -7.31 -1.62 -1.11
CA LEU A 212 -6.12 -0.84 -0.83
C LEU A 212 -5.32 -1.44 0.33
N GLY A 213 -5.99 -1.78 1.44
CA GLY A 213 -5.32 -2.42 2.57
C GLY A 213 -4.66 -3.75 2.21
N LEU A 214 -5.27 -4.54 1.33
CA LEU A 214 -4.67 -5.80 0.88
C LEU A 214 -3.45 -5.57 -0.04
N PHE A 215 -3.59 -4.75 -1.07
CA PHE A 215 -2.61 -4.63 -2.16
C PHE A 215 -1.57 -3.53 -1.95
N PHE A 216 -1.88 -2.50 -1.15
CA PHE A 216 -0.94 -1.40 -0.88
C PHE A 216 -0.21 -1.58 0.45
N ASP A 217 -0.86 -2.19 1.47
CA ASP A 217 -0.25 -2.33 2.80
C ASP A 217 0.14 -3.78 3.11
N TYR A 218 -0.84 -4.72 3.10
CA TYR A 218 -0.60 -6.07 3.60
C TYR A 218 0.35 -6.89 2.70
N LEU A 219 0.01 -7.10 1.43
CA LEU A 219 0.78 -7.97 0.54
C LEU A 219 2.21 -7.48 0.29
N PRO A 220 2.43 -6.17 0.09
CA PRO A 220 3.78 -5.66 -0.11
C PRO A 220 4.68 -5.83 1.11
N HIS A 221 4.16 -5.72 2.31
CA HIS A 221 4.96 -5.67 3.54
C HIS A 221 5.01 -6.99 4.31
N ARG A 222 4.15 -7.97 3.99
CA ARG A 222 4.18 -9.28 4.63
C ARG A 222 5.57 -9.93 4.52
N PRO A 223 6.15 -10.51 5.59
CA PRO A 223 5.61 -10.81 6.91
C PRO A 223 5.86 -9.72 7.98
N PHE A 224 6.08 -8.45 7.64
CA PHE A 224 6.22 -7.30 8.54
C PHE A 224 7.41 -7.32 9.51
N ASN A 225 8.47 -8.03 9.19
CA ASN A 225 9.63 -8.23 10.07
C ASN A 225 10.95 -7.73 9.46
N GLU A 226 10.96 -7.35 8.18
CA GLU A 226 12.17 -6.87 7.50
C GLU A 226 12.15 -5.34 7.41
N ARG A 227 13.21 -4.70 7.95
CA ARG A 227 13.38 -3.25 7.97
C ARG A 227 14.45 -2.75 7.01
N ASN A 228 15.23 -3.66 6.42
CA ASN A 228 16.23 -3.27 5.43
C ASN A 228 15.52 -2.66 4.22
N ARG A 229 15.90 -1.44 3.85
CA ARG A 229 15.29 -0.66 2.79
C ARG A 229 15.19 -1.36 1.43
N TRP A 230 16.08 -2.31 1.15
CA TRP A 230 16.09 -3.08 -0.09
C TRP A 230 15.17 -4.30 -0.03
N ARG A 231 14.61 -4.61 1.14
CA ARG A 231 13.85 -5.82 1.41
C ARG A 231 12.59 -5.61 2.23
N ASN A 232 12.33 -4.37 2.70
CA ASN A 232 11.20 -4.03 3.57
C ASN A 232 9.83 -4.01 2.88
N ALA A 233 9.81 -4.13 1.56
CA ALA A 233 8.62 -4.33 0.75
C ALA A 233 8.91 -5.30 -0.39
N ARG A 234 7.87 -5.75 -1.13
CA ARG A 234 7.95 -6.73 -2.20
C ARG A 234 7.70 -6.15 -3.57
N ILE A 235 8.16 -6.90 -4.57
CA ILE A 235 7.80 -6.74 -5.96
C ILE A 235 7.21 -8.08 -6.43
N TYR A 236 6.08 -8.04 -7.12
CA TYR A 236 5.48 -9.24 -7.74
C TYR A 236 5.03 -8.90 -9.17
N PRO A 237 5.95 -9.00 -10.16
CA PRO A 237 5.72 -8.57 -11.54
C PRO A 237 4.54 -9.29 -12.16
N GLY A 238 3.70 -8.56 -12.90
CA GLY A 238 2.56 -9.11 -13.63
C GLY A 238 1.85 -8.03 -14.43
N LYS A 239 1.55 -8.28 -15.71
CA LYS A 239 0.90 -7.27 -16.57
C LYS A 239 -0.50 -6.90 -16.09
N THR A 240 -1.36 -7.90 -15.86
CA THR A 240 -2.74 -7.72 -15.39
C THR A 240 -2.75 -7.02 -14.03
N MET A 241 -1.92 -7.48 -13.10
CA MET A 241 -1.85 -6.90 -11.76
C MET A 241 -1.40 -5.43 -11.82
N ASN A 242 -0.43 -5.11 -12.68
CA ASN A 242 0.04 -3.74 -12.88
C ASN A 242 -1.08 -2.75 -13.28
N TRP A 243 -2.06 -3.21 -14.04
CA TRP A 243 -3.23 -2.40 -14.40
C TRP A 243 -4.28 -2.36 -13.29
N LEU A 244 -4.57 -3.50 -12.68
CA LEU A 244 -5.62 -3.61 -11.65
C LEU A 244 -5.31 -2.78 -10.40
N ILE A 245 -4.03 -2.71 -10.00
CA ILE A 245 -3.61 -1.98 -8.80
C ILE A 245 -2.62 -0.84 -9.11
N MET A 246 -2.63 -0.36 -10.36
CA MET A 246 -1.87 0.81 -10.81
C MET A 246 -0.43 0.82 -10.27
N GLY A 247 0.33 -0.23 -10.62
CA GLY A 247 1.75 -0.34 -10.34
C GLY A 247 2.14 -0.74 -8.91
N GLN A 248 1.20 -0.91 -7.98
CA GLN A 248 1.53 -1.25 -6.59
C GLN A 248 2.13 -2.65 -6.40
N ASN A 249 2.06 -3.50 -7.41
CA ASN A 249 2.85 -4.73 -7.48
C ASN A 249 4.38 -4.49 -7.59
N TYR A 250 4.82 -3.24 -7.77
CA TYR A 250 6.21 -2.79 -7.70
C TYR A 250 6.51 -1.96 -6.43
N HIS A 251 5.85 -2.24 -5.33
CA HIS A 251 5.82 -1.43 -4.12
C HIS A 251 7.21 -1.13 -3.52
N LEU A 252 8.16 -2.05 -3.60
CA LEU A 252 9.54 -1.78 -3.19
C LEU A 252 10.21 -0.67 -4.03
N VAL A 253 9.88 -0.58 -5.33
CA VAL A 253 10.38 0.52 -6.17
C VAL A 253 9.85 1.85 -5.65
N HIS A 254 8.57 1.89 -5.26
CA HIS A 254 7.97 3.04 -4.62
C HIS A 254 8.68 3.41 -3.31
N HIS A 255 8.93 2.45 -2.40
CA HIS A 255 9.65 2.71 -1.15
C HIS A 255 11.08 3.21 -1.35
N LEU A 256 11.77 2.73 -2.37
CA LEU A 256 13.12 3.17 -2.69
C LEU A 256 13.15 4.58 -3.31
N TRP A 257 12.16 4.91 -4.15
CA TRP A 257 12.10 6.18 -4.90
C TRP A 257 10.66 6.71 -4.95
N PRO A 258 10.11 7.21 -3.83
CA PRO A 258 8.69 7.54 -3.71
C PRO A 258 8.25 8.72 -4.60
N SER A 259 9.17 9.52 -5.13
CA SER A 259 8.87 10.58 -6.10
C SER A 259 8.60 10.08 -7.52
N ILE A 260 8.83 8.80 -7.80
CA ILE A 260 8.50 8.19 -9.10
C ILE A 260 6.97 8.00 -9.14
N PRO A 261 6.25 8.51 -10.16
CA PRO A 261 4.81 8.27 -10.28
C PRO A 261 4.53 6.81 -10.66
N TRP A 262 3.37 6.30 -10.28
CA TRP A 262 2.98 4.89 -10.42
C TRP A 262 3.19 4.31 -11.83
N PHE A 263 2.93 5.08 -12.88
CA PHE A 263 3.07 4.64 -14.28
C PHE A 263 4.53 4.45 -14.73
N HIS A 264 5.48 4.86 -13.90
CA HIS A 264 6.91 4.65 -14.09
C HIS A 264 7.50 3.53 -13.20
N TYR A 265 6.73 2.92 -12.29
CA TYR A 265 7.28 1.86 -11.42
C TYR A 265 7.80 0.66 -12.20
N LYS A 266 7.04 0.16 -13.17
CA LYS A 266 7.48 -0.98 -13.99
C LYS A 266 8.75 -0.68 -14.79
N PRO A 267 8.85 0.38 -15.61
CA PRO A 267 10.08 0.69 -16.34
C PRO A 267 11.26 1.05 -15.41
N ALA A 268 11.02 1.65 -14.24
CA ALA A 268 12.05 1.87 -13.23
C ALA A 268 12.55 0.54 -12.65
N TYR A 269 11.64 -0.40 -12.31
CA TYR A 269 12.00 -1.75 -11.89
C TYR A 269 12.88 -2.46 -12.93
N GLU A 270 12.48 -2.45 -14.18
CA GLU A 270 13.24 -3.08 -15.26
C GLU A 270 14.68 -2.52 -15.37
N ALA A 271 14.82 -1.20 -15.18
CA ALA A 271 16.12 -0.53 -15.22
C ALA A 271 17.03 -0.85 -14.01
N VAL A 272 16.44 -1.13 -12.83
CA VAL A 272 17.21 -1.38 -11.60
C VAL A 272 17.21 -2.84 -11.16
N LYS A 273 16.55 -3.72 -11.91
CA LYS A 273 16.41 -5.14 -11.57
C LYS A 273 17.75 -5.84 -11.24
N PRO A 274 18.85 -5.65 -11.98
CA PRO A 274 20.14 -6.27 -11.63
C PRO A 274 20.63 -5.83 -10.24
N LEU A 275 20.40 -4.58 -9.85
CA LEU A 275 20.73 -4.08 -8.52
C LEU A 275 19.86 -4.71 -7.43
N LEU A 276 18.56 -4.85 -7.69
CA LEU A 276 17.61 -5.49 -6.76
C LEU A 276 17.99 -6.97 -6.55
N ASP A 277 18.42 -7.66 -7.61
CA ASP A 277 18.90 -9.06 -7.55
C ASP A 277 20.14 -9.16 -6.64
N VAL A 278 21.13 -8.27 -6.80
CA VAL A 278 22.34 -8.20 -5.94
C VAL A 278 21.98 -7.87 -4.48
N LYS A 279 20.97 -7.03 -4.23
CA LYS A 279 20.51 -6.67 -2.88
C LYS A 279 19.63 -7.74 -2.23
N GLY A 280 19.28 -8.80 -2.95
CA GLY A 280 18.39 -9.86 -2.46
C GLY A 280 16.97 -9.38 -2.20
N SER A 281 16.49 -8.41 -3.00
CA SER A 281 15.16 -7.83 -2.87
C SER A 281 14.09 -8.89 -3.16
N PRO A 282 12.98 -8.97 -2.38
CA PRO A 282 11.93 -9.97 -2.59
C PRO A 282 11.10 -9.64 -3.84
N GLN A 283 11.14 -10.53 -4.83
CA GLN A 283 10.49 -10.35 -6.14
C GLN A 283 9.41 -11.42 -6.40
N ARG A 284 8.68 -11.80 -5.35
CA ARG A 284 7.59 -12.78 -5.39
C ARG A 284 6.48 -12.36 -4.44
N LEU A 285 5.25 -12.84 -4.69
CA LEU A 285 4.08 -12.49 -3.88
C LEU A 285 4.15 -13.05 -2.45
N GLY A 286 4.76 -14.23 -2.25
CA GLY A 286 4.98 -14.79 -0.92
C GLY A 286 3.72 -15.41 -0.28
N ILE A 287 2.74 -15.86 -1.07
CA ILE A 287 1.50 -16.48 -0.57
C ILE A 287 1.45 -17.99 -0.87
N TYR A 288 1.83 -18.38 -2.08
CA TYR A 288 1.66 -19.75 -2.59
C TYR A 288 2.99 -20.40 -2.99
N GLU A 289 4.08 -19.91 -2.43
CA GLU A 289 5.42 -20.44 -2.70
C GLU A 289 5.69 -21.73 -1.89
N SER A 290 4.97 -21.88 -0.77
CA SER A 290 4.94 -23.09 0.04
C SER A 290 3.55 -23.30 0.67
N CYS A 291 3.29 -24.53 1.17
CA CYS A 291 2.06 -24.80 1.94
C CYS A 291 2.00 -23.94 3.21
N ASP A 292 3.13 -23.68 3.85
CA ASP A 292 3.19 -22.88 5.06
C ASP A 292 2.86 -21.39 4.76
N ASP A 293 3.27 -20.86 3.61
CA ASP A 293 2.92 -19.49 3.19
C ASP A 293 1.43 -19.35 2.94
N LEU A 294 0.82 -20.33 2.24
CA LEU A 294 -0.61 -20.34 1.99
C LEU A 294 -1.42 -20.46 3.29
N LEU A 295 -1.04 -21.38 4.19
CA LEU A 295 -1.70 -21.53 5.47
C LEU A 295 -1.58 -20.28 6.35
N ASN A 296 -0.41 -19.64 6.36
CA ASN A 296 -0.21 -18.38 7.06
C ASN A 296 -1.08 -17.27 6.48
N PHE A 297 -1.20 -17.19 5.15
CA PHE A 297 -2.07 -16.22 4.49
C PHE A 297 -3.55 -16.46 4.85
N LEU A 298 -4.04 -17.69 4.76
CA LEU A 298 -5.40 -18.04 5.15
C LEU A 298 -5.66 -17.73 6.64
N TYR A 299 -4.67 -18.00 7.49
CA TYR A 299 -4.75 -17.63 8.90
C TYR A 299 -4.91 -16.11 9.07
N ASP A 300 -4.11 -15.32 8.38
CA ASP A 300 -4.16 -13.86 8.42
C ASP A 300 -5.51 -13.33 7.91
N VAL A 301 -6.09 -13.97 6.88
CA VAL A 301 -7.40 -13.59 6.35
C VAL A 301 -8.51 -13.77 7.39
N PHE A 302 -8.54 -14.92 8.07
CA PHE A 302 -9.68 -15.30 8.90
C PHE A 302 -9.51 -15.01 10.38
N LEU A 303 -8.29 -15.13 10.92
CA LEU A 303 -8.01 -15.08 12.35
C LEU A 303 -7.15 -13.89 12.78
N GLY A 304 -6.49 -13.26 11.83
CA GLY A 304 -5.63 -12.13 12.06
C GLY A 304 -4.16 -12.48 12.26
N ILE A 305 -3.30 -11.48 12.02
CA ILE A 305 -1.86 -11.63 12.05
C ILE A 305 -1.37 -11.75 13.48
N ARG A 306 -0.54 -12.73 13.73
CA ARG A 306 0.19 -12.87 15.00
C ARG A 306 1.65 -12.53 14.80
N SER A 307 2.23 -11.83 15.79
CA SER A 307 3.66 -11.60 15.79
C SER A 307 4.40 -12.93 15.66
N HIS A 308 5.21 -13.08 14.62
CA HIS A 308 5.86 -14.33 14.20
C HIS A 308 6.71 -15.05 15.26
N ARG A 309 7.07 -14.40 16.37
CA ARG A 309 7.89 -15.01 17.42
C ARG A 309 7.20 -16.15 18.21
N ARG A 310 5.84 -16.19 18.26
CA ARG A 310 5.10 -17.23 19.00
C ARG A 310 4.43 -18.29 18.12
N SER A 311 4.41 -18.10 16.80
CA SER A 311 3.58 -18.88 15.87
C SER A 311 4.15 -20.27 15.54
N ARG A 312 5.48 -20.44 15.46
CA ARG A 312 6.07 -21.72 15.01
C ARG A 312 5.70 -22.92 15.88
N SER A 313 5.48 -22.74 17.19
CA SER A 313 5.09 -23.85 18.08
C SER A 313 3.58 -24.15 18.08
N ARG A 314 2.73 -23.13 17.89
CA ARG A 314 1.27 -23.30 17.89
C ARG A 314 0.71 -23.70 16.51
N LEU A 315 1.28 -23.24 15.41
CA LEU A 315 0.95 -23.70 14.05
C LEU A 315 1.21 -25.21 13.89
N ARG A 316 2.26 -25.76 14.49
CA ARG A 316 2.48 -27.22 14.50
C ARG A 316 1.33 -27.99 15.16
N ASN A 317 0.64 -27.40 16.13
CA ASN A 317 -0.50 -28.04 16.80
C ASN A 317 -1.83 -27.84 16.04
N LEU A 318 -2.00 -26.70 15.34
CA LEU A 318 -3.16 -26.45 14.47
C LEU A 318 -3.09 -27.23 13.14
N VAL A 319 -1.91 -27.43 12.58
CA VAL A 319 -1.68 -28.26 11.38
C VAL A 319 -2.06 -29.73 11.60
N ARG A 320 -2.20 -30.20 12.85
CA ARG A 320 -2.79 -31.51 13.15
C ARG A 320 -4.30 -31.58 12.95
N ILE A 321 -4.98 -30.44 12.80
CA ILE A 321 -6.44 -30.34 12.66
C ILE A 321 -6.85 -30.00 11.20
N VAL A 322 -5.93 -29.54 10.34
CA VAL A 322 -6.16 -29.16 8.93
C VAL A 322 -5.83 -30.33 7.99
N PRO A 323 -6.59 -30.53 6.89
CA PRO A 323 -6.40 -31.66 5.97
C PRO A 323 -4.97 -31.79 5.46
N SER A 324 -4.56 -33.02 5.26
CA SER A 324 -3.21 -33.48 4.95
C SER A 324 -2.43 -32.52 4.02
N ARG A 325 -1.14 -32.37 4.26
CA ARG A 325 -0.16 -31.68 3.37
C ARG A 325 -0.32 -32.03 1.88
N TRP A 326 -0.94 -33.16 1.58
CA TRP A 326 -1.33 -33.61 0.25
C TRP A 326 -2.39 -32.68 -0.41
N ALA A 327 -3.44 -32.29 0.28
CA ALA A 327 -4.49 -31.40 -0.24
C ALA A 327 -3.94 -30.00 -0.53
N CYS A 328 -3.04 -29.47 0.32
CA CYS A 328 -2.32 -28.23 0.09
C CYS A 328 -1.40 -28.30 -1.15
N ARG A 329 -0.69 -29.42 -1.36
CA ARG A 329 0.14 -29.63 -2.55
C ARG A 329 -0.67 -29.68 -3.83
N GLN A 330 -1.85 -30.31 -3.82
CA GLN A 330 -2.75 -30.33 -4.97
C GLN A 330 -3.27 -28.93 -5.32
N LEU A 331 -3.67 -28.16 -4.31
CA LEU A 331 -4.12 -26.78 -4.49
C LEU A 331 -3.00 -25.89 -5.06
N LEU A 332 -1.79 -26.00 -4.54
CA LEU A 332 -0.60 -25.29 -5.05
C LEU A 332 -0.28 -25.69 -6.50
N HIS A 333 -0.45 -26.96 -6.85
CA HIS A 333 -0.20 -27.45 -8.21
C HIS A 333 -1.22 -26.90 -9.22
N VAL A 334 -2.47 -26.77 -8.81
CA VAL A 334 -3.54 -26.14 -9.61
C VAL A 334 -3.27 -24.64 -9.77
N LEU A 335 -2.93 -23.92 -8.70
CA LEU A 335 -2.63 -22.49 -8.73
C LEU A 335 -1.39 -22.17 -9.57
N HIS A 336 -0.35 -23.01 -9.51
CA HIS A 336 0.83 -22.85 -10.39
C HIS A 336 0.51 -23.10 -11.87
N ARG A 337 -0.34 -24.05 -12.19
CA ARG A 337 -0.75 -24.30 -13.59
C ARG A 337 -1.56 -23.16 -14.17
N THR A 338 -2.44 -22.52 -13.39
CA THR A 338 -3.25 -21.37 -13.87
C THR A 338 -2.44 -20.07 -13.98
N ALA A 339 -1.36 -19.92 -13.20
CA ALA A 339 -0.49 -18.75 -13.24
C ALA A 339 0.57 -18.77 -14.38
N VAL A 340 0.87 -19.95 -14.95
CA VAL A 340 1.99 -20.16 -15.89
C VAL A 340 1.54 -20.46 -17.33
N THR A 341 0.24 -20.54 -17.63
CA THR A 341 -0.22 -20.75 -19.03
C THR A 341 0.08 -19.49 -19.87
N PRO A 342 1.06 -19.51 -20.77
CA PRO A 342 1.22 -18.46 -21.76
C PRO A 342 0.04 -18.54 -22.72
N LEU A 343 -0.60 -17.41 -23.00
CA LEU A 343 -1.59 -17.29 -24.06
C LEU A 343 -0.98 -17.77 -25.39
N PRO A 344 -1.69 -18.58 -26.20
CA PRO A 344 -1.21 -19.04 -27.48
C PRO A 344 -0.90 -17.83 -28.37
N ARG A 345 0.30 -17.83 -28.97
CA ARG A 345 0.66 -16.88 -30.03
C ARG A 345 -0.33 -17.08 -31.16
N ARG A 346 -1.13 -16.07 -31.46
CA ARG A 346 -1.87 -16.03 -32.72
C ARG A 346 -0.85 -15.79 -33.84
N SER A 347 -0.79 -16.74 -34.74
CA SER A 347 -0.15 -16.65 -36.04
C SER A 347 -0.83 -15.59 -36.91
#